data_b4e8902741e7f19cd237d0e40dc4fc7f
#
_entry.id   b4e8902741e7f19cd237d0e40dc4fc7f
#
_cell.length_a   1.000
_cell.length_b   1.000
_cell.length_c   1.000
_cell.angle_alpha   90.00
_cell.angle_beta   90.00
_cell.angle_gamma   90.00
#
_symmetry.space_group_name_H-M   'P 1'
#
loop_
_entity.id
_entity.type
_entity.pdbx_description
1 polymer ?
#
loop_
_entity_poly.entity_id
_entity_poly.type
_entity_poly.pdbx_seq_one_letter_code
_entity_poly.pdbx_strand_id
1 'polypeptide(L)'
;ESYQAGETDEFIKPLFAAKPDGSPTATIQDGDVVLCFNFRTDRPREITQVLTQQDFSEFGMTKKDLYYVTMTQYDESYQGVFVLFQNDNLNNTLGEIVSRAGKSQIRIAETEKYPHVTFFFSGGRESVFPGEERLMVSSPKVPTYDSAPEMSAKGITELITEAIRNKKPDFICLNYANADMVGHTGDFQAAIKAVETVDTCLSDLVKTALENNYHIIVIADHGNSDYMINPDGTPNTAHTMNPVPIIYVAENASERKVSHGKLGDIAPTILHLLEIDLPVEMTGNNLISKK
;
A
#
# COMPACT_ATOMS: atom_id res chain seq x y z
N GLU A 1 23.27 -12.00 -12.99
CA GLU A 1 24.06 -12.49 -11.85
C GLU A 1 23.21 -12.61 -10.58
N SER A 2 22.48 -11.56 -10.15
CA SER A 2 21.64 -11.60 -8.95
C SER A 2 20.60 -12.71 -8.99
N TYR A 3 19.86 -12.87 -10.07
CA TYR A 3 18.90 -13.96 -10.25
C TYR A 3 19.53 -15.36 -10.19
N GLN A 4 20.77 -15.49 -10.69
CA GLN A 4 21.52 -16.76 -10.56
C GLN A 4 21.94 -17.06 -9.12
N ALA A 5 22.06 -16.03 -8.29
CA ALA A 5 22.32 -16.14 -6.86
C ALA A 5 21.03 -16.28 -6.01
N GLY A 6 19.86 -16.31 -6.64
CA GLY A 6 18.57 -16.38 -5.95
C GLY A 6 18.07 -15.04 -5.41
N GLU A 7 18.70 -13.92 -5.80
CA GLU A 7 18.27 -12.57 -5.44
C GLU A 7 17.47 -11.98 -6.61
N THR A 8 16.19 -11.76 -6.43
CA THR A 8 15.27 -11.31 -7.50
C THR A 8 14.57 -10.01 -7.13
N ASP A 9 14.25 -9.22 -8.14
CA ASP A 9 13.38 -8.05 -8.11
C ASP A 9 13.65 -7.09 -6.94
N GLU A 10 12.76 -6.96 -6.00
CA GLU A 10 12.85 -6.03 -4.87
C GLU A 10 13.98 -6.35 -3.89
N PHE A 11 14.51 -7.56 -3.92
CA PHE A 11 15.57 -8.02 -3.01
C PHE A 11 16.99 -7.92 -3.61
N ILE A 12 17.12 -7.43 -4.85
CA ILE A 12 18.42 -7.20 -5.48
C ILE A 12 19.21 -6.19 -4.66
N LYS A 13 20.39 -6.61 -4.21
CA LYS A 13 21.30 -5.74 -3.44
C LYS A 13 21.84 -4.60 -4.31
N PRO A 14 22.10 -3.43 -3.72
CA PRO A 14 22.71 -2.31 -4.44
C PRO A 14 24.03 -2.71 -5.11
N LEU A 15 24.18 -2.33 -6.38
CA LEU A 15 25.38 -2.58 -7.17
C LEU A 15 26.03 -1.26 -7.55
N PHE A 16 27.36 -1.25 -7.61
CA PHE A 16 28.12 -0.10 -8.11
C PHE A 16 29.25 -0.56 -9.03
N ALA A 17 29.64 0.31 -9.97
CA ALA A 17 30.81 0.08 -10.80
C ALA A 17 32.09 0.24 -9.98
N ALA A 18 32.89 -0.81 -9.91
CA ALA A 18 34.13 -0.83 -9.14
C ALA A 18 35.36 -0.66 -10.03
N LYS A 19 36.38 0.00 -9.47
CA LYS A 19 37.73 0.00 -10.01
C LYS A 19 38.42 -1.35 -9.74
N PRO A 20 39.60 -1.61 -10.35
CA PRO A 20 40.34 -2.86 -10.09
C PRO A 20 40.71 -3.11 -8.61
N ASP A 21 40.80 -2.08 -7.82
CA ASP A 21 41.08 -2.12 -6.38
C ASP A 21 39.83 -2.35 -5.50
N GLY A 22 38.64 -2.52 -6.14
CA GLY A 22 37.35 -2.70 -5.47
C GLY A 22 36.66 -1.42 -4.99
N SER A 23 37.29 -0.26 -5.13
CA SER A 23 36.67 1.03 -4.77
C SER A 23 35.64 1.45 -5.84
N PRO A 24 34.61 2.25 -5.46
CA PRO A 24 33.65 2.79 -6.42
C PRO A 24 34.35 3.62 -7.52
N THR A 25 33.87 3.46 -8.75
CA THR A 25 34.39 4.28 -9.89
C THR A 25 34.08 5.76 -9.67
N ALA A 26 32.91 6.07 -9.12
CA ALA A 26 32.50 7.41 -8.74
C ALA A 26 31.56 7.33 -7.53
N THR A 27 31.51 8.42 -6.77
CA THR A 27 30.56 8.64 -5.67
C THR A 27 29.96 10.02 -5.83
N ILE A 28 28.74 10.21 -5.30
CA ILE A 28 28.06 11.51 -5.29
C ILE A 28 28.85 12.47 -4.38
N GLN A 29 29.16 13.66 -4.89
CA GLN A 29 29.92 14.71 -4.18
C GLN A 29 29.07 15.97 -4.01
N ASP A 30 29.44 16.85 -3.08
CA ASP A 30 28.84 18.17 -2.95
C ASP A 30 29.01 18.95 -4.29
N GLY A 31 27.93 19.62 -4.70
CA GLY A 31 27.84 20.35 -5.97
C GLY A 31 27.38 19.52 -7.15
N ASP A 32 27.20 18.19 -6.99
CA ASP A 32 26.68 17.35 -8.08
C ASP A 32 25.20 17.62 -8.36
N VAL A 33 24.81 17.35 -9.61
CA VAL A 33 23.40 17.30 -10.03
C VAL A 33 22.92 15.85 -9.95
N VAL A 34 21.87 15.62 -9.18
CA VAL A 34 21.26 14.30 -9.02
C VAL A 34 19.81 14.34 -9.48
N LEU A 35 19.46 13.50 -10.45
CA LEU A 35 18.09 13.28 -10.89
C LEU A 35 17.58 11.92 -10.34
N CYS A 36 16.65 11.96 -9.38
CA CYS A 36 15.95 10.77 -8.93
C CYS A 36 14.78 10.47 -9.87
N PHE A 37 15.01 9.54 -10.81
CA PHE A 37 14.10 9.23 -11.93
C PHE A 37 13.01 8.21 -11.53
N ASN A 38 12.35 8.42 -10.41
CA ASN A 38 11.30 7.55 -9.89
C ASN A 38 9.99 8.34 -9.76
N PHE A 39 8.89 7.78 -10.25
CA PHE A 39 7.55 8.36 -10.07
C PHE A 39 6.95 8.02 -8.70
N ARG A 40 7.17 6.80 -8.21
CA ARG A 40 6.72 6.38 -6.87
C ARG A 40 7.49 7.16 -5.82
N THR A 41 6.84 7.43 -4.69
CA THR A 41 7.37 8.35 -3.67
C THR A 41 7.89 7.64 -2.42
N ASP A 42 7.50 6.39 -2.17
CA ASP A 42 7.81 5.64 -0.95
C ASP A 42 9.32 5.46 -0.72
N ARG A 43 9.99 4.58 -1.46
CA ARG A 43 11.44 4.33 -1.32
C ARG A 43 12.33 5.49 -1.79
N PRO A 44 12.02 6.22 -2.89
CA PRO A 44 12.75 7.43 -3.22
C PRO A 44 12.73 8.52 -2.16
N ARG A 45 11.72 8.56 -1.29
CA ARG A 45 11.69 9.43 -0.11
C ARG A 45 12.88 9.15 0.81
N GLU A 46 13.15 7.88 1.10
CA GLU A 46 14.25 7.46 1.99
C GLU A 46 15.62 7.91 1.45
N ILE A 47 15.92 7.63 0.17
CA ILE A 47 17.20 8.01 -0.42
C ILE A 47 17.34 9.53 -0.56
N THR A 48 16.26 10.26 -0.83
CA THR A 48 16.25 11.72 -0.85
C THR A 48 16.59 12.27 0.53
N GLN A 49 15.97 11.73 1.59
CA GLN A 49 16.22 12.13 2.96
C GLN A 49 17.68 11.97 3.34
N VAL A 50 18.26 10.79 3.07
CA VAL A 50 19.66 10.47 3.39
C VAL A 50 20.64 11.36 2.62
N LEU A 51 20.36 11.69 1.38
CA LEU A 51 21.28 12.48 0.55
C LEU A 51 21.18 13.98 0.82
N THR A 52 20.00 14.50 1.21
CA THR A 52 19.77 15.95 1.19
C THR A 52 19.24 16.56 2.49
N GLN A 53 18.58 15.79 3.40
CA GLN A 53 17.84 16.39 4.51
C GLN A 53 18.56 16.28 5.85
N GLN A 54 19.10 15.11 6.19
CA GLN A 54 19.72 14.89 7.51
C GLN A 54 20.88 13.90 7.44
N ASP A 55 21.75 13.97 8.47
CA ASP A 55 22.85 13.04 8.67
C ASP A 55 22.36 11.76 9.35
N PHE A 56 22.91 10.61 8.92
CA PHE A 56 22.72 9.30 9.53
C PHE A 56 24.10 8.76 9.96
N SER A 57 24.66 9.34 11.00
CA SER A 57 26.03 9.07 11.46
C SER A 57 26.26 7.61 11.83
N GLU A 58 25.23 6.90 12.31
CA GLU A 58 25.27 5.47 12.63
C GLU A 58 25.56 4.57 11.42
N PHE A 59 25.25 5.07 10.21
CA PHE A 59 25.53 4.40 8.92
C PHE A 59 26.67 5.07 8.15
N GLY A 60 27.38 6.03 8.76
CA GLY A 60 28.45 6.78 8.11
C GLY A 60 27.96 7.70 6.99
N MET A 61 26.68 8.06 6.99
CA MET A 61 26.07 8.91 5.98
C MET A 61 25.96 10.35 6.46
N THR A 62 26.41 11.28 5.60
CA THR A 62 26.22 12.72 5.78
C THR A 62 25.48 13.29 4.60
N LYS A 63 24.52 14.17 4.85
CA LYS A 63 23.83 14.89 3.78
C LYS A 63 24.81 15.69 2.93
N LYS A 64 24.45 15.91 1.68
CA LYS A 64 25.29 16.59 0.69
C LYS A 64 24.59 17.85 0.16
N ASP A 65 25.39 18.81 -0.23
CA ASP A 65 24.92 20.00 -0.94
C ASP A 65 24.78 19.66 -2.42
N LEU A 66 23.57 19.30 -2.85
CA LEU A 66 23.27 18.81 -4.21
C LEU A 66 22.26 19.69 -4.92
N TYR A 67 22.40 19.77 -6.24
CA TYR A 67 21.26 20.15 -7.08
C TYR A 67 20.37 18.91 -7.29
N TYR A 68 19.46 18.66 -6.32
CA TYR A 68 18.68 17.42 -6.29
C TYR A 68 17.32 17.62 -6.95
N VAL A 69 17.04 16.80 -7.95
CA VAL A 69 15.83 16.86 -8.77
C VAL A 69 15.03 15.57 -8.64
N THR A 70 13.75 15.66 -8.40
CA THR A 70 12.83 14.52 -8.33
C THR A 70 11.78 14.58 -9.44
N MET A 71 11.28 13.43 -9.86
CA MET A 71 10.20 13.39 -10.86
C MET A 71 8.91 13.98 -10.30
N THR A 72 8.54 13.61 -9.09
CA THR A 72 7.33 14.07 -8.39
C THR A 72 7.71 14.54 -6.99
N GLN A 73 6.79 15.18 -6.29
CA GLN A 73 7.00 15.60 -4.91
C GLN A 73 6.93 14.39 -3.97
N TYR A 74 8.07 14.05 -3.36
CA TYR A 74 8.17 12.90 -2.46
C TYR A 74 7.74 13.24 -1.02
N ASP A 75 8.02 14.45 -0.57
CA ASP A 75 7.63 14.96 0.74
C ASP A 75 7.58 16.49 0.71
N GLU A 76 6.51 17.08 1.24
CA GLU A 76 6.33 18.53 1.27
C GLU A 76 7.28 19.24 2.25
N SER A 77 7.83 18.51 3.21
CA SER A 77 8.76 19.06 4.21
C SER A 77 10.20 19.19 3.71
N TYR A 78 10.56 18.53 2.59
CA TYR A 78 11.92 18.53 2.06
C TYR A 78 12.36 19.88 1.54
N GLN A 79 13.57 20.28 1.93
CA GLN A 79 14.17 21.55 1.55
C GLN A 79 15.24 21.32 0.46
N GLY A 80 15.36 22.27 -0.48
CA GLY A 80 16.39 22.23 -1.52
C GLY A 80 16.19 21.14 -2.58
N VAL A 81 14.99 20.57 -2.70
CA VAL A 81 14.63 19.57 -3.71
C VAL A 81 13.81 20.22 -4.81
N PHE A 82 14.22 20.02 -6.05
CA PHE A 82 13.53 20.54 -7.24
C PHE A 82 12.62 19.46 -7.81
N VAL A 83 11.33 19.77 -7.96
CA VAL A 83 10.30 18.83 -8.45
C VAL A 83 9.97 19.16 -9.90
N LEU A 84 10.08 18.17 -10.81
CA LEU A 84 9.77 18.35 -12.23
C LEU A 84 8.26 18.40 -12.50
N PHE A 85 7.52 17.48 -11.88
CA PHE A 85 6.07 17.37 -12.04
C PHE A 85 5.40 17.51 -10.68
N GLN A 86 4.67 18.58 -10.50
CA GLN A 86 3.87 18.76 -9.30
C GLN A 86 2.74 17.72 -9.29
N ASN A 87 2.47 17.15 -8.12
CA ASN A 87 1.29 16.31 -7.95
C ASN A 87 0.05 17.20 -8.00
N ASP A 88 -0.92 16.85 -8.82
CA ASP A 88 -2.24 17.45 -8.70
C ASP A 88 -2.82 17.05 -7.33
N ASN A 89 -3.14 18.04 -6.51
CA ASN A 89 -3.86 17.78 -5.27
C ASN A 89 -5.25 17.24 -5.62
N LEU A 90 -5.44 15.94 -5.40
CA LEU A 90 -6.73 15.32 -5.60
C LEU A 90 -7.70 15.80 -4.52
N ASN A 91 -8.69 16.57 -4.94
CA ASN A 91 -9.80 16.99 -4.09
C ASN A 91 -10.92 15.94 -4.14
N ASN A 92 -11.78 15.99 -3.14
CA ASN A 92 -12.94 15.10 -3.06
C ASN A 92 -12.57 13.59 -3.08
N THR A 93 -11.43 13.24 -2.45
CA THR A 93 -11.10 11.82 -2.22
C THR A 93 -12.11 11.18 -1.27
N LEU A 94 -12.22 9.85 -1.28
CA LEU A 94 -13.17 9.13 -0.42
C LEU A 94 -13.04 9.53 1.05
N GLY A 95 -11.82 9.61 1.58
CA GLY A 95 -11.58 10.01 2.98
C GLY A 95 -12.03 11.44 3.28
N GLU A 96 -11.85 12.36 2.35
CA GLU A 96 -12.30 13.75 2.47
C GLU A 96 -13.82 13.84 2.51
N ILE A 97 -14.50 13.13 1.62
CA ILE A 97 -15.97 13.14 1.54
C ILE A 97 -16.59 12.50 2.79
N VAL A 98 -16.07 11.37 3.25
CA VAL A 98 -16.51 10.72 4.50
C VAL A 98 -16.34 11.67 5.68
N SER A 99 -15.19 12.33 5.79
CA SER A 99 -14.93 13.34 6.84
C SER A 99 -15.87 14.53 6.76
N ARG A 100 -16.11 15.06 5.55
CA ARG A 100 -16.99 16.20 5.31
C ARG A 100 -18.45 15.89 5.63
N ALA A 101 -18.85 14.63 5.49
CA ALA A 101 -20.16 14.12 5.93
C ALA A 101 -20.24 13.90 7.46
N GLY A 102 -19.20 14.28 8.23
CA GLY A 102 -19.16 14.13 9.68
C GLY A 102 -19.02 12.70 10.18
N LYS A 103 -18.61 11.78 9.30
CA LYS A 103 -18.43 10.35 9.62
C LYS A 103 -17.02 10.05 10.05
N SER A 104 -16.90 9.06 10.96
CA SER A 104 -15.64 8.56 11.46
C SER A 104 -15.04 7.51 10.52
N GLN A 105 -13.71 7.43 10.46
CA GLN A 105 -13.01 6.48 9.61
C GLN A 105 -11.72 5.96 10.23
N ILE A 106 -11.38 4.70 9.95
CA ILE A 106 -10.11 4.08 10.33
C ILE A 106 -9.36 3.63 9.08
N ARG A 107 -8.04 3.92 9.07
CA ARG A 107 -7.06 3.38 8.13
C ARG A 107 -6.16 2.43 8.88
N ILE A 108 -5.99 1.21 8.40
CA ILE A 108 -5.18 0.21 9.08
C ILE A 108 -4.42 -0.67 8.12
N ALA A 109 -3.12 -0.83 8.37
CA ALA A 109 -2.24 -1.76 7.69
C ALA A 109 -1.01 -2.04 8.56
N GLU A 110 -0.17 -2.97 8.12
CA GLU A 110 1.18 -3.10 8.63
C GLU A 110 2.15 -2.16 7.89
N THR A 111 3.38 -2.00 8.41
CA THR A 111 4.37 -1.02 7.93
C THR A 111 4.49 -0.98 6.41
N GLU A 112 4.60 -2.13 5.73
CA GLU A 112 4.81 -2.22 4.28
C GLU A 112 3.66 -1.64 3.45
N LYS A 113 2.45 -1.67 3.97
CA LYS A 113 1.23 -1.21 3.28
C LYS A 113 0.54 -0.01 3.93
N TYR A 114 1.15 0.54 4.99
CA TYR A 114 0.60 1.71 5.66
C TYR A 114 0.48 2.95 4.75
N PRO A 115 1.48 3.29 3.92
CA PRO A 115 1.34 4.38 2.95
C PRO A 115 0.20 4.16 1.94
N HIS A 116 -0.11 2.90 1.59
CA HIS A 116 -1.16 2.59 0.62
C HIS A 116 -2.56 2.92 1.13
N VAL A 117 -2.83 2.70 2.43
CA VAL A 117 -4.13 3.04 3.04
C VAL A 117 -4.18 4.47 3.60
N THR A 118 -3.07 5.20 3.62
CA THR A 118 -2.98 6.57 4.15
C THR A 118 -2.64 7.56 3.04
N PHE A 119 -1.37 7.78 2.75
CA PHE A 119 -0.89 8.78 1.79
C PHE A 119 -1.47 8.58 0.39
N PHE A 120 -1.32 7.38 -0.20
CA PHE A 120 -1.81 7.11 -1.55
C PHE A 120 -3.33 7.12 -1.63
N PHE A 121 -4.01 6.51 -0.66
CA PHE A 121 -5.47 6.49 -0.59
C PHE A 121 -6.07 7.89 -0.43
N SER A 122 -5.33 8.80 0.20
CA SER A 122 -5.73 10.20 0.40
C SER A 122 -5.26 11.13 -0.73
N GLY A 123 -4.82 10.58 -1.88
CA GLY A 123 -4.42 11.37 -3.04
C GLY A 123 -3.12 12.15 -2.86
N GLY A 124 -2.19 11.63 -2.06
CA GLY A 124 -0.91 12.27 -1.76
C GLY A 124 -0.92 13.19 -0.54
N ARG A 125 -1.99 13.17 0.26
CA ARG A 125 -2.12 13.98 1.47
C ARG A 125 -1.60 13.25 2.70
N GLU A 126 -0.65 13.87 3.41
CA GLU A 126 -0.09 13.35 4.66
C GLU A 126 -0.99 13.61 5.88
N SER A 127 -1.60 14.78 5.96
CA SER A 127 -2.42 15.17 7.11
C SER A 127 -3.71 14.35 7.19
N VAL A 128 -4.06 13.94 8.40
CA VAL A 128 -5.32 13.22 8.66
C VAL A 128 -6.54 14.13 8.43
N PHE A 129 -7.64 13.53 8.01
CA PHE A 129 -8.92 14.22 7.95
C PHE A 129 -9.59 14.27 9.33
N PRO A 130 -10.41 15.27 9.63
CA PRO A 130 -11.26 15.22 10.83
C PRO A 130 -12.06 13.92 10.89
N GLY A 131 -12.03 13.24 12.05
CA GLY A 131 -12.68 11.93 12.22
C GLY A 131 -11.91 10.73 11.64
N GLU A 132 -10.71 10.93 11.09
CA GLU A 132 -9.81 9.85 10.64
C GLU A 132 -8.87 9.43 11.76
N GLU A 133 -8.79 8.14 12.02
CA GLU A 133 -7.79 7.49 12.87
C GLU A 133 -6.91 6.58 12.01
N ARG A 134 -5.61 6.58 12.27
CA ARG A 134 -4.63 5.73 11.58
C ARG A 134 -4.03 4.75 12.56
N LEU A 135 -4.16 3.46 12.25
CA LEU A 135 -3.62 2.36 13.05
C LEU A 135 -2.54 1.64 12.24
N MET A 136 -1.41 1.37 12.87
CA MET A 136 -0.31 0.68 12.22
C MET A 136 0.19 -0.46 13.11
N VAL A 137 0.42 -1.61 12.51
CA VAL A 137 1.12 -2.74 13.13
C VAL A 137 2.49 -2.86 12.45
N SER A 138 3.56 -3.02 13.25
CA SER A 138 4.89 -3.19 12.66
C SER A 138 4.98 -4.50 11.89
N SER A 139 5.51 -4.45 10.66
CA SER A 139 5.84 -5.66 9.91
C SER A 139 6.97 -6.44 10.58
N PRO A 140 7.04 -7.78 10.39
CA PRO A 140 8.12 -8.60 10.92
C PRO A 140 9.49 -8.12 10.40
N LYS A 141 10.49 -8.08 11.27
CA LYS A 141 11.87 -7.74 10.91
C LYS A 141 12.60 -9.00 10.42
N VAL A 142 12.32 -9.40 9.20
CA VAL A 142 12.93 -10.56 8.53
C VAL A 142 13.60 -10.15 7.23
N PRO A 143 14.60 -10.89 6.73
CA PRO A 143 15.25 -10.58 5.46
C PRO A 143 14.29 -10.61 4.27
N THR A 144 13.40 -11.62 4.24
CA THR A 144 12.38 -11.83 3.22
C THR A 144 11.13 -12.43 3.84
N TYR A 145 9.95 -12.10 3.32
CA TYR A 145 8.67 -12.46 3.94
C TYR A 145 8.22 -13.90 3.72
N ASP A 146 8.89 -14.67 2.85
CA ASP A 146 8.74 -16.14 2.78
C ASP A 146 9.09 -16.83 4.09
N SER A 147 10.01 -16.26 4.87
CA SER A 147 10.38 -16.76 6.20
C SER A 147 9.35 -16.47 7.31
N ALA A 148 8.42 -15.54 7.05
CA ALA A 148 7.34 -15.16 7.98
C ALA A 148 6.05 -14.81 7.21
N PRO A 149 5.44 -15.77 6.47
CA PRO A 149 4.32 -15.50 5.56
C PRO A 149 3.04 -15.04 6.25
N GLU A 150 2.89 -15.30 7.54
CA GLU A 150 1.80 -14.77 8.36
C GLU A 150 1.89 -13.25 8.53
N MET A 151 3.08 -12.68 8.37
CA MET A 151 3.35 -11.26 8.55
C MET A 151 2.66 -10.71 9.81
N SER A 152 2.00 -9.58 9.72
CA SER A 152 1.30 -8.97 10.86
C SER A 152 -0.23 -9.06 10.75
N ALA A 153 -0.77 -9.94 9.91
CA ALA A 153 -2.20 -10.04 9.66
C ALA A 153 -3.02 -10.29 10.93
N LYS A 154 -2.54 -11.14 11.84
CA LYS A 154 -3.23 -11.41 13.12
C LYS A 154 -3.34 -10.15 13.98
N GLY A 155 -2.25 -9.40 14.15
CA GLY A 155 -2.24 -8.16 14.93
C GLY A 155 -3.15 -7.09 14.33
N ILE A 156 -3.20 -6.98 13.00
CA ILE A 156 -4.15 -6.11 12.28
C ILE A 156 -5.60 -6.53 12.62
N THR A 157 -5.88 -7.82 12.55
CA THR A 157 -7.23 -8.36 12.79
C THR A 157 -7.68 -8.13 14.23
N GLU A 158 -6.82 -8.37 15.20
CA GLU A 158 -7.09 -8.11 16.63
C GLU A 158 -7.41 -6.63 16.85
N LEU A 159 -6.57 -5.74 16.34
CA LEU A 159 -6.70 -4.31 16.54
C LEU A 159 -7.98 -3.74 15.88
N ILE A 160 -8.32 -4.18 14.67
CA ILE A 160 -9.51 -3.68 13.98
C ILE A 160 -10.80 -4.27 14.53
N THR A 161 -10.81 -5.54 14.93
CA THR A 161 -12.00 -6.15 15.56
C THR A 161 -12.31 -5.52 16.91
N GLU A 162 -11.30 -5.15 17.68
CA GLU A 162 -11.48 -4.35 18.90
C GLU A 162 -12.06 -2.97 18.59
N ALA A 163 -11.51 -2.27 17.57
CA ALA A 163 -12.01 -0.97 17.15
C ALA A 163 -13.48 -1.03 16.66
N ILE A 164 -13.85 -2.05 15.91
CA ILE A 164 -15.25 -2.29 15.47
C ILE A 164 -16.18 -2.40 16.67
N ARG A 165 -15.82 -3.19 17.68
CA ARG A 165 -16.65 -3.41 18.89
C ARG A 165 -16.78 -2.16 19.75
N ASN A 166 -15.69 -1.41 19.92
CA ASN A 166 -15.60 -0.34 20.90
C ASN A 166 -15.89 1.06 20.32
N LYS A 167 -15.43 1.35 19.10
CA LYS A 167 -15.49 2.68 18.47
C LYS A 167 -16.57 2.81 17.41
N LYS A 168 -16.91 1.68 16.75
CA LYS A 168 -17.91 1.62 15.65
C LYS A 168 -17.69 2.67 14.56
N PRO A 169 -16.51 2.74 13.94
CA PRO A 169 -16.25 3.70 12.87
C PRO A 169 -17.21 3.49 11.70
N ASP A 170 -17.61 4.58 11.03
CA ASP A 170 -18.51 4.51 9.86
C ASP A 170 -17.82 3.90 8.62
N PHE A 171 -16.50 4.10 8.47
CA PHE A 171 -15.72 3.57 7.36
C PHE A 171 -14.38 3.00 7.84
N ILE A 172 -14.00 1.87 7.26
CA ILE A 172 -12.70 1.21 7.52
C ILE A 172 -12.03 0.91 6.17
N CYS A 173 -10.78 1.34 6.01
CA CYS A 173 -9.90 0.89 4.94
C CYS A 173 -8.76 0.07 5.55
N LEU A 174 -8.77 -1.23 5.31
CA LEU A 174 -7.79 -2.19 5.80
C LEU A 174 -7.04 -2.81 4.64
N ASN A 175 -5.72 -3.00 4.79
CA ASN A 175 -4.91 -3.78 3.87
C ASN A 175 -4.17 -4.89 4.61
N TYR A 176 -4.25 -6.11 4.09
CA TYR A 176 -3.38 -7.24 4.45
C TYR A 176 -2.27 -7.34 3.41
N ALA A 177 -1.03 -7.19 3.83
CA ALA A 177 0.14 -7.14 2.95
C ALA A 177 0.56 -8.51 2.40
N ASN A 178 0.10 -9.59 3.02
CA ASN A 178 0.66 -10.93 2.91
C ASN A 178 0.77 -11.45 1.48
N ALA A 179 -0.33 -11.45 0.72
CA ALA A 179 -0.35 -12.05 -0.62
C ALA A 179 0.60 -11.35 -1.59
N ASP A 180 0.72 -10.01 -1.50
CA ASP A 180 1.62 -9.23 -2.33
C ASP A 180 3.07 -9.41 -1.89
N MET A 181 3.37 -9.12 -0.62
CA MET A 181 4.75 -9.10 -0.12
C MET A 181 5.42 -10.49 -0.16
N VAL A 182 4.68 -11.55 0.15
CA VAL A 182 5.18 -12.92 0.04
C VAL A 182 5.24 -13.37 -1.42
N GLY A 183 4.27 -12.96 -2.25
CA GLY A 183 4.26 -13.23 -3.68
C GLY A 183 5.53 -12.74 -4.39
N HIS A 184 6.04 -11.57 -4.01
CA HIS A 184 7.29 -11.02 -4.53
C HIS A 184 8.53 -11.88 -4.25
N THR A 185 8.49 -12.77 -3.26
CA THR A 185 9.61 -13.69 -2.98
C THR A 185 9.73 -14.82 -3.99
N GLY A 186 8.65 -15.15 -4.70
CA GLY A 186 8.59 -16.29 -5.62
C GLY A 186 8.44 -17.63 -4.93
N ASP A 187 8.37 -17.70 -3.60
CA ASP A 187 8.13 -18.95 -2.87
C ASP A 187 6.63 -19.29 -2.87
N PHE A 188 6.27 -20.26 -3.70
CA PHE A 188 4.88 -20.68 -3.88
C PHE A 188 4.26 -21.27 -2.61
N GLN A 189 5.04 -22.00 -1.79
CA GLN A 189 4.52 -22.61 -0.57
C GLN A 189 4.31 -21.55 0.54
N ALA A 190 5.20 -20.58 0.63
CA ALA A 190 5.02 -19.45 1.51
C ALA A 190 3.81 -18.59 1.10
N ALA A 191 3.59 -18.37 -0.21
CA ALA A 191 2.42 -17.65 -0.70
C ALA A 191 1.10 -18.36 -0.37
N ILE A 192 1.04 -19.69 -0.47
CA ILE A 192 -0.13 -20.47 -0.01
C ILE A 192 -0.41 -20.18 1.47
N LYS A 193 0.63 -20.27 2.32
CA LYS A 193 0.48 -20.01 3.76
C LYS A 193 0.08 -18.57 4.06
N ALA A 194 0.58 -17.62 3.29
CA ALA A 194 0.19 -16.21 3.38
C ALA A 194 -1.31 -16.02 3.12
N VAL A 195 -1.83 -16.62 2.04
CA VAL A 195 -3.25 -16.54 1.67
C VAL A 195 -4.14 -17.26 2.69
N GLU A 196 -3.76 -18.45 3.17
CA GLU A 196 -4.47 -19.18 4.23
C GLU A 196 -4.55 -18.38 5.54
N THR A 197 -3.48 -17.64 5.85
CA THR A 197 -3.46 -16.75 7.03
C THR A 197 -4.44 -15.60 6.85
N VAL A 198 -4.44 -14.96 5.69
CA VAL A 198 -5.39 -13.88 5.37
C VAL A 198 -6.83 -14.38 5.41
N ASP A 199 -7.11 -15.57 4.86
CA ASP A 199 -8.45 -16.19 4.89
C ASP A 199 -8.95 -16.39 6.32
N THR A 200 -8.08 -16.92 7.20
CA THR A 200 -8.39 -17.08 8.62
C THR A 200 -8.67 -15.75 9.31
N CYS A 201 -7.81 -14.76 9.11
CA CYS A 201 -7.97 -13.42 9.67
C CYS A 201 -9.23 -12.73 9.14
N LEU A 202 -9.50 -12.87 7.85
CA LEU A 202 -10.69 -12.34 7.21
C LEU A 202 -11.97 -12.98 7.76
N SER A 203 -11.97 -14.29 8.03
CA SER A 203 -13.10 -14.99 8.65
C SER A 203 -13.47 -14.38 10.00
N ASP A 204 -12.49 -14.13 10.86
CA ASP A 204 -12.70 -13.51 12.18
C ASP A 204 -13.19 -12.06 12.06
N LEU A 205 -12.61 -11.30 11.13
CA LEU A 205 -13.01 -9.92 10.84
C LEU A 205 -14.46 -9.86 10.33
N VAL A 206 -14.80 -10.68 9.34
CA VAL A 206 -16.14 -10.74 8.72
C VAL A 206 -17.18 -11.07 9.78
N LYS A 207 -16.94 -12.06 10.64
CA LYS A 207 -17.85 -12.41 11.74
C LYS A 207 -18.09 -11.20 12.64
N THR A 208 -17.01 -10.54 13.10
CA THR A 208 -17.14 -9.36 13.99
C THR A 208 -17.85 -8.20 13.29
N ALA A 209 -17.57 -7.97 12.01
CA ALA A 209 -18.20 -6.91 11.25
C ALA A 209 -19.71 -7.14 11.04
N LEU A 210 -20.13 -8.37 10.71
CA LEU A 210 -21.54 -8.73 10.57
C LEU A 210 -22.29 -8.61 11.90
N GLU A 211 -21.71 -9.05 13.03
CA GLU A 211 -22.27 -8.87 14.37
C GLU A 211 -22.49 -7.38 14.76
N ASN A 212 -21.82 -6.46 14.05
CA ASN A 212 -21.93 -5.01 14.25
C ASN A 212 -22.60 -4.28 13.08
N ASN A 213 -23.27 -4.99 12.18
CA ASN A 213 -24.06 -4.48 11.05
C ASN A 213 -23.22 -3.75 9.99
N TYR A 214 -21.97 -4.15 9.77
CA TYR A 214 -21.13 -3.61 8.69
C TYR A 214 -21.44 -4.25 7.34
N HIS A 215 -21.32 -3.44 6.29
CA HIS A 215 -21.17 -3.90 4.93
C HIS A 215 -19.67 -4.07 4.63
N ILE A 216 -19.30 -5.18 4.02
CA ILE A 216 -17.89 -5.51 3.76
C ILE A 216 -17.68 -5.69 2.27
N ILE A 217 -16.66 -5.05 1.73
CA ILE A 217 -16.17 -5.26 0.36
C ILE A 217 -14.75 -5.80 0.47
N VAL A 218 -14.53 -7.01 -0.02
CA VAL A 218 -13.19 -7.63 -0.12
C VAL A 218 -12.73 -7.52 -1.57
N ILE A 219 -11.57 -6.92 -1.76
CA ILE A 219 -10.94 -6.73 -3.07
C ILE A 219 -9.44 -6.93 -2.99
N ALA A 220 -8.76 -6.95 -4.14
CA ALA A 220 -7.34 -6.67 -4.26
C ALA A 220 -7.13 -5.42 -5.15
N ASP A 221 -6.01 -4.73 -4.98
CA ASP A 221 -5.63 -3.56 -5.81
C ASP A 221 -4.97 -3.98 -7.13
N HIS A 222 -4.33 -5.14 -7.17
CA HIS A 222 -3.74 -5.78 -8.35
C HIS A 222 -3.55 -7.29 -8.07
N GLY A 223 -3.16 -8.04 -9.10
CA GLY A 223 -2.74 -9.42 -8.98
C GLY A 223 -1.24 -9.53 -8.68
N ASN A 224 -0.85 -10.59 -8.00
CA ASN A 224 0.52 -11.02 -7.71
C ASN A 224 0.52 -12.53 -7.46
N SER A 225 0.09 -12.99 -6.27
CA SER A 225 0.03 -14.41 -5.90
C SER A 225 -1.00 -15.25 -6.70
N ASP A 226 -1.78 -14.63 -7.57
CA ASP A 226 -2.66 -15.31 -8.51
C ASP A 226 -1.91 -15.99 -9.67
N TYR A 227 -0.65 -15.60 -9.91
CA TYR A 227 0.20 -16.16 -10.94
C TYR A 227 1.66 -16.19 -10.51
N MET A 228 2.08 -17.29 -9.88
CA MET A 228 3.39 -17.42 -9.25
C MET A 228 4.40 -18.25 -10.04
N ILE A 229 3.96 -18.95 -11.08
CA ILE A 229 4.82 -19.87 -11.84
C ILE A 229 4.67 -19.56 -13.33
N ASN A 230 5.77 -19.22 -13.98
CA ASN A 230 5.84 -18.99 -15.42
C ASN A 230 5.71 -20.31 -16.21
N PRO A 231 5.35 -20.28 -17.52
CA PRO A 231 5.21 -21.48 -18.34
C PRO A 231 6.50 -22.34 -18.45
N ASP A 232 7.65 -21.73 -18.23
CA ASP A 232 8.96 -22.41 -18.20
C ASP A 232 9.32 -23.01 -16.82
N GLY A 233 8.41 -22.89 -15.83
CA GLY A 233 8.59 -23.39 -14.47
C GLY A 233 9.37 -22.44 -13.55
N THR A 234 9.78 -21.27 -14.02
CA THR A 234 10.44 -20.27 -13.15
C THR A 234 9.43 -19.53 -12.28
N PRO A 235 9.83 -19.02 -11.10
CA PRO A 235 8.97 -18.17 -10.30
C PRO A 235 8.58 -16.87 -11.04
N ASN A 236 7.32 -16.46 -10.91
CA ASN A 236 6.89 -15.10 -11.25
C ASN A 236 6.75 -14.31 -9.95
N THR A 237 7.46 -13.20 -9.85
CA THR A 237 7.53 -12.34 -8.67
C THR A 237 6.93 -10.95 -8.92
N ALA A 238 6.44 -10.70 -10.15
CA ALA A 238 5.89 -9.42 -10.56
C ALA A 238 4.37 -9.37 -10.40
N HIS A 239 3.85 -8.15 -10.31
CA HIS A 239 2.40 -7.93 -10.37
C HIS A 239 1.81 -8.41 -11.70
N THR A 240 0.57 -8.87 -11.67
CA THR A 240 -0.17 -9.30 -12.86
C THR A 240 -1.23 -8.28 -13.27
N MET A 241 -1.63 -8.34 -14.53
CA MET A 241 -2.77 -7.58 -15.06
C MET A 241 -4.07 -8.37 -15.00
N ASN A 242 -4.10 -9.50 -14.30
CA ASN A 242 -5.29 -10.32 -14.15
C ASN A 242 -6.40 -9.57 -13.41
N PRO A 243 -7.66 -9.80 -13.74
CA PRO A 243 -8.79 -9.26 -12.98
C PRO A 243 -8.74 -9.74 -11.54
N VAL A 244 -8.95 -8.81 -10.60
CA VAL A 244 -9.03 -9.11 -9.16
C VAL A 244 -10.48 -9.37 -8.74
N PRO A 245 -10.71 -10.17 -7.67
CA PRO A 245 -12.06 -10.43 -7.20
C PRO A 245 -12.68 -9.20 -6.53
N ILE A 246 -14.02 -9.12 -6.57
CA ILE A 246 -14.81 -8.28 -5.69
C ILE A 246 -15.85 -9.15 -4.99
N ILE A 247 -15.83 -9.18 -3.66
CA ILE A 247 -16.74 -9.95 -2.83
C ILE A 247 -17.48 -8.99 -1.90
N TYR A 248 -18.80 -9.03 -1.94
CA TYR A 248 -19.64 -8.25 -1.03
C TYR A 248 -20.26 -9.14 0.04
N VAL A 249 -20.11 -8.76 1.30
CA VAL A 249 -20.65 -9.47 2.45
C VAL A 249 -21.44 -8.51 3.33
N ALA A 250 -22.68 -8.84 3.59
CA ALA A 250 -23.57 -8.11 4.49
C ALA A 250 -24.74 -9.03 4.88
N GLU A 251 -25.49 -8.69 5.90
CA GLU A 251 -26.68 -9.45 6.32
C GLU A 251 -27.68 -9.59 5.18
N ASN A 252 -27.86 -8.53 4.38
CA ASN A 252 -28.77 -8.48 3.23
C ASN A 252 -28.09 -8.77 1.87
N ALA A 253 -26.93 -9.40 1.84
CA ALA A 253 -26.18 -9.65 0.60
C ALA A 253 -26.97 -10.46 -0.43
N SER A 254 -27.88 -11.36 0.01
CA SER A 254 -28.75 -12.14 -0.86
C SER A 254 -29.70 -11.30 -1.72
N GLU A 255 -30.02 -10.07 -1.30
CA GLU A 255 -30.87 -9.11 -1.99
C GLU A 255 -30.10 -8.19 -2.94
N ARG A 256 -28.80 -8.35 -3.00
CA ARG A 256 -27.89 -7.48 -3.74
C ARG A 256 -27.26 -8.22 -4.92
N LYS A 257 -26.94 -7.47 -5.97
CA LYS A 257 -26.16 -7.91 -7.10
C LYS A 257 -24.88 -7.14 -7.16
N VAL A 258 -23.75 -7.85 -7.34
CA VAL A 258 -22.43 -7.27 -7.58
C VAL A 258 -22.15 -7.32 -9.07
N SER A 259 -21.72 -6.21 -9.65
CA SER A 259 -21.37 -6.06 -11.05
C SER A 259 -19.85 -6.03 -11.24
N HIS A 260 -19.36 -6.39 -12.41
CA HIS A 260 -17.98 -6.16 -12.83
C HIS A 260 -17.73 -4.65 -12.97
N GLY A 261 -16.48 -4.23 -12.75
CA GLY A 261 -16.08 -2.85 -12.86
C GLY A 261 -14.57 -2.68 -12.79
N LYS A 262 -14.12 -1.53 -12.32
CA LYS A 262 -12.72 -1.16 -12.13
C LYS A 262 -12.50 -0.63 -10.71
N LEU A 263 -11.25 -0.53 -10.26
CA LEU A 263 -10.93 -0.03 -8.91
C LEU A 263 -11.50 1.36 -8.64
N GLY A 264 -11.60 2.22 -9.66
CA GLY A 264 -12.22 3.54 -9.55
C GLY A 264 -13.72 3.55 -9.24
N ASP A 265 -14.40 2.39 -9.29
CA ASP A 265 -15.81 2.22 -8.95
C ASP A 265 -16.03 1.92 -7.45
N ILE A 266 -14.96 1.61 -6.71
CA ILE A 266 -15.05 1.21 -5.30
C ILE A 266 -15.46 2.40 -4.42
N ALA A 267 -14.84 3.57 -4.60
CA ALA A 267 -15.20 4.76 -3.82
C ALA A 267 -16.65 5.20 -4.04
N PRO A 268 -17.18 5.32 -5.29
CA PRO A 268 -18.60 5.53 -5.54
C PRO A 268 -19.52 4.48 -4.89
N THR A 269 -19.11 3.21 -4.91
CA THR A 269 -19.87 2.11 -4.29
C THR A 269 -19.94 2.28 -2.76
N ILE A 270 -18.83 2.63 -2.11
CA ILE A 270 -18.77 2.87 -0.67
C ILE A 270 -19.63 4.10 -0.29
N LEU A 271 -19.52 5.20 -1.02
CA LEU A 271 -20.33 6.39 -0.75
C LEU A 271 -21.84 6.10 -0.90
N HIS A 272 -22.22 5.30 -1.89
CA HIS A 272 -23.60 4.85 -2.04
C HIS A 272 -24.09 4.02 -0.84
N LEU A 273 -23.25 3.10 -0.33
CA LEU A 273 -23.58 2.30 0.86
C LEU A 273 -23.67 3.15 2.15
N LEU A 274 -22.89 4.23 2.21
CA LEU A 274 -22.92 5.20 3.32
C LEU A 274 -24.02 6.25 3.17
N GLU A 275 -24.81 6.22 2.10
CA GLU A 275 -25.85 7.20 1.76
C GLU A 275 -25.30 8.64 1.66
N ILE A 276 -24.12 8.78 1.06
CA ILE A 276 -23.44 10.06 0.81
C ILE A 276 -23.48 10.36 -0.69
N ASP A 277 -23.79 11.61 -1.04
CA ASP A 277 -23.80 12.08 -2.42
C ASP A 277 -22.41 12.02 -3.06
N LEU A 278 -22.36 11.60 -4.33
CA LEU A 278 -21.15 11.54 -5.11
C LEU A 278 -20.69 12.92 -5.56
N PRO A 279 -19.42 13.30 -5.34
CA PRO A 279 -18.86 14.49 -5.95
C PRO A 279 -18.68 14.29 -7.47
N VAL A 280 -18.72 15.39 -8.22
CA VAL A 280 -18.67 15.37 -9.69
C VAL A 280 -17.36 14.77 -10.25
N GLU A 281 -16.29 14.81 -9.48
CA GLU A 281 -14.99 14.27 -9.83
C GLU A 281 -14.97 12.73 -9.80
N MET A 282 -15.86 12.09 -9.04
CA MET A 282 -15.99 10.64 -9.00
C MET A 282 -16.87 10.15 -10.15
N THR A 283 -16.23 9.78 -11.25
CA THR A 283 -16.91 9.32 -12.48
C THR A 283 -17.16 7.81 -12.52
N GLY A 284 -16.81 7.09 -11.48
CA GLY A 284 -17.04 5.65 -11.35
C GLY A 284 -18.50 5.30 -11.07
N ASN A 285 -18.83 4.03 -11.22
CA ASN A 285 -20.19 3.49 -11.05
C ASN A 285 -20.34 2.79 -9.69
N ASN A 286 -21.57 2.74 -9.18
CA ASN A 286 -21.90 1.85 -8.07
C ASN A 286 -21.95 0.40 -8.58
N LEU A 287 -21.15 -0.48 -7.96
CA LEU A 287 -21.09 -1.92 -8.31
C LEU A 287 -22.08 -2.78 -7.54
N ILE A 288 -22.75 -2.26 -6.51
CA ILE A 288 -23.67 -3.02 -5.66
C ILE A 288 -25.07 -2.43 -5.76
N SER A 289 -25.95 -3.10 -6.49
CA SER A 289 -27.34 -2.71 -6.71
C SER A 289 -28.31 -3.67 -6.01
N LYS A 290 -29.56 -3.25 -5.80
CA LYS A 290 -30.66 -4.16 -5.42
C LYS A 290 -30.93 -5.13 -6.59
N LYS A 291 -31.30 -6.36 -6.28
CA LYS A 291 -31.77 -7.32 -7.28
C LYS A 291 -33.13 -6.92 -7.83
#